data_559e2c719b797152acbe7e3c8478031e
#
_entry.id   559e2c719b797152acbe7e3c8478031e
#
_cell.length_a   1.000
_cell.length_b   1.000
_cell.length_c   1.000
_cell.angle_alpha   90.00
_cell.angle_beta   90.00
_cell.angle_gamma   90.00
#
_symmetry.space_group_name_H-M   'P 1'
#
loop_
_entity.id
_entity.type
_entity.pdbx_description
1 polymer ?
#
loop_
_entity_poly.entity_id
_entity_poly.type
_entity_poly.pdbx_seq_one_letter_code
_entity_poly.pdbx_strand_id
1 'polypeptide(L)'
;PQAFKLSTIKKAYELALQDADFKTTDDCGVVYKYLPDEPVYVVKGEQFNMKLTYKEDLFLLDKLFQLKSIAQQNETITPKAQSGLANSVIVVFGGSYGIGLDIVNICTCYGAHTYSFSRSENGVDISNKLLVAKALKEVYEKEGRIDAVVNTAGILDKEPLVNMSYEDVYKSININYLGAVIVAKESYPYLQ
;
A
#
# COMPACT_ATOMS: atom_id res chain seq x y z
N PRO A 1 -1.48 11.52 10.36
CA PRO A 1 -0.78 10.34 10.89
C PRO A 1 -0.08 10.65 12.21
N GLN A 2 -0.06 9.69 13.12
CA GLN A 2 0.64 9.76 14.40
C GLN A 2 1.68 8.64 14.45
N ALA A 3 2.88 8.92 14.96
CA ALA A 3 3.95 7.95 15.05
C ALA A 3 4.60 8.04 16.43
N PHE A 4 4.88 6.89 17.03
CA PHE A 4 5.43 6.78 18.37
C PHE A 4 6.58 5.77 18.43
N LYS A 5 7.49 5.97 19.36
CA LYS A 5 8.35 4.88 19.82
C LYS A 5 7.46 3.85 20.53
N LEU A 6 7.62 2.58 20.22
CA LEU A 6 6.80 1.52 20.79
C LEU A 6 6.83 1.52 22.33
N SER A 7 7.99 1.78 22.92
CA SER A 7 8.15 1.88 24.39
C SER A 7 7.32 3.00 25.00
N THR A 8 7.28 4.17 24.35
CA THR A 8 6.53 5.33 24.83
C THR A 8 5.02 5.07 24.79
N ILE A 9 4.50 4.65 23.64
CA ILE A 9 3.06 4.43 23.51
C ILE A 9 2.57 3.27 24.39
N LYS A 10 3.36 2.19 24.50
CA LYS A 10 3.05 1.07 25.40
C LYS A 10 2.95 1.52 26.84
N LYS A 11 3.94 2.26 27.34
CA LYS A 11 3.95 2.81 28.70
C LYS A 11 2.77 3.73 28.98
N ALA A 12 2.42 4.59 28.00
CA ALA A 12 1.28 5.49 28.09
C ALA A 12 -0.04 4.71 28.27
N TYR A 13 -0.26 3.65 27.50
CA TYR A 13 -1.44 2.82 27.63
C TYR A 13 -1.44 1.95 28.90
N GLU A 14 -0.30 1.46 29.35
CA GLU A 14 -0.18 0.74 30.64
C GLU A 14 -0.66 1.60 31.82
N LEU A 15 -0.37 2.91 31.79
CA LEU A 15 -0.87 3.86 32.79
C LEU A 15 -2.34 4.21 32.58
N ALA A 16 -2.74 4.43 31.32
CA ALA A 16 -4.10 4.80 30.97
C ALA A 16 -5.12 3.72 31.35
N LEU A 17 -4.77 2.45 31.17
CA LEU A 17 -5.66 1.31 31.48
C LEU A 17 -5.83 1.09 32.99
N GLN A 18 -5.06 1.75 33.85
CA GLN A 18 -5.25 1.76 35.30
C GLN A 18 -6.21 2.86 35.76
N ASP A 19 -6.53 3.82 34.88
CA ASP A 19 -7.45 4.91 35.14
C ASP A 19 -8.89 4.45 34.83
N ALA A 20 -9.75 4.34 35.86
CA ALA A 20 -11.14 3.91 35.71
C ALA A 20 -11.97 4.85 34.82
N ASP A 21 -11.55 6.13 34.70
CA ASP A 21 -12.19 7.14 33.88
C ASP A 21 -11.49 7.33 32.52
N PHE A 22 -10.69 6.34 32.09
CA PHE A 22 -9.95 6.43 30.84
C PHE A 22 -10.88 6.65 29.64
N LYS A 23 -10.69 7.77 28.98
CA LYS A 23 -11.31 8.11 27.70
C LYS A 23 -10.28 8.79 26.82
N THR A 24 -10.20 8.36 25.60
CA THR A 24 -9.29 8.98 24.61
C THR A 24 -9.99 9.16 23.26
N THR A 25 -9.56 10.17 22.55
CA THR A 25 -9.96 10.41 21.15
C THR A 25 -8.86 9.99 20.17
N ASP A 26 -7.61 9.98 20.63
CA ASP A 26 -6.45 9.59 19.82
C ASP A 26 -5.24 9.22 20.71
N ASP A 27 -4.22 8.61 20.07
CA ASP A 27 -3.02 8.13 20.77
C ASP A 27 -2.13 9.26 21.30
N CYS A 28 -2.06 10.41 20.61
CA CYS A 28 -1.33 11.57 21.11
C CYS A 28 -1.94 12.09 22.42
N GLY A 29 -3.26 12.08 22.54
CA GLY A 29 -3.96 12.44 23.76
C GLY A 29 -3.60 11.52 24.93
N VAL A 30 -3.40 10.23 24.68
CA VAL A 30 -2.95 9.27 25.71
C VAL A 30 -1.55 9.62 26.19
N VAL A 31 -0.60 9.82 25.28
CA VAL A 31 0.78 10.19 25.64
C VAL A 31 0.78 11.52 26.41
N TYR A 32 0.07 12.53 25.90
CA TYR A 32 0.02 13.84 26.55
C TYR A 32 -0.55 13.80 27.97
N LYS A 33 -1.59 12.98 28.19
CA LYS A 33 -2.24 12.89 29.51
C LYS A 33 -1.42 12.07 30.53
N TYR A 34 -0.87 10.95 30.11
CA TYR A 34 -0.25 9.97 31.03
C TYR A 34 1.28 10.01 31.08
N LEU A 35 1.91 10.68 30.11
CA LEU A 35 3.36 10.91 30.08
C LEU A 35 3.65 12.39 29.79
N PRO A 36 3.31 13.31 30.70
CA PRO A 36 3.39 14.75 30.45
C PRO A 36 4.82 15.27 30.17
N ASP A 37 5.83 14.52 30.59
CA ASP A 37 7.25 14.86 30.34
C ASP A 37 7.74 14.39 28.97
N GLU A 38 6.95 13.56 28.25
CA GLU A 38 7.31 13.11 26.91
C GLU A 38 6.88 14.12 25.86
N PRO A 39 7.80 14.69 25.08
CA PRO A 39 7.47 15.71 24.11
C PRO A 39 6.69 15.13 22.91
N VAL A 40 5.59 15.78 22.55
CA VAL A 40 4.87 15.50 21.31
C VAL A 40 5.28 16.55 20.27
N TYR A 41 5.90 16.09 19.19
CA TYR A 41 6.38 16.97 18.13
C TYR A 41 5.35 17.09 17.02
N VAL A 42 5.12 18.32 16.56
CA VAL A 42 4.29 18.59 15.38
C VAL A 42 5.19 18.63 14.15
N VAL A 43 4.91 17.75 13.21
CA VAL A 43 5.60 17.74 11.91
C VAL A 43 4.72 18.48 10.90
N LYS A 44 5.35 19.34 10.09
CA LYS A 44 4.64 20.06 9.03
C LYS A 44 4.05 19.04 8.04
N GLY A 45 2.74 19.07 7.89
CA GLY A 45 2.01 18.28 6.91
C GLY A 45 1.65 19.10 5.67
N GLU A 46 1.07 18.42 4.68
CA GLU A 46 0.52 19.06 3.51
C GLU A 46 -0.97 19.40 3.70
N GLN A 47 -1.39 20.55 3.19
CA GLN A 47 -2.79 20.98 3.30
C GLN A 47 -3.78 20.03 2.61
N PHE A 48 -3.28 19.25 1.64
CA PHE A 48 -4.08 18.26 0.90
C PHE A 48 -4.26 16.95 1.66
N ASN A 49 -3.50 16.71 2.72
CA ASN A 49 -3.57 15.49 3.52
C ASN A 49 -4.65 15.61 4.59
N MET A 50 -5.89 15.74 4.17
CA MET A 50 -7.03 15.82 5.08
C MET A 50 -7.77 14.48 5.16
N LYS A 51 -8.34 14.21 6.33
CA LYS A 51 -9.14 13.03 6.60
C LYS A 51 -10.52 13.18 5.97
N LEU A 52 -10.94 12.20 5.19
CA LEU A 52 -12.32 12.10 4.70
C LEU A 52 -13.22 11.65 5.85
N THR A 53 -14.04 12.55 6.38
CA THR A 53 -14.91 12.29 7.54
C THR A 53 -16.38 12.49 7.19
N TYR A 54 -16.70 13.52 6.40
CA TYR A 54 -18.05 13.89 6.01
C TYR A 54 -18.22 13.79 4.48
N LYS A 55 -19.47 13.74 4.03
CA LYS A 55 -19.76 13.65 2.57
C LYS A 55 -19.25 14.88 1.81
N GLU A 56 -19.26 16.02 2.45
CA GLU A 56 -18.77 17.28 1.91
C GLU A 56 -17.27 17.29 1.66
N ASP A 57 -16.51 16.55 2.47
CA ASP A 57 -15.07 16.42 2.32
C ASP A 57 -14.68 15.76 0.97
N LEU A 58 -15.59 14.96 0.40
CA LEU A 58 -15.38 14.33 -0.89
C LEU A 58 -15.22 15.38 -2.01
N PHE A 59 -16.09 16.37 -2.02
CA PHE A 59 -16.02 17.47 -3.00
C PHE A 59 -14.79 18.33 -2.80
N LEU A 60 -14.45 18.60 -1.55
CA LEU A 60 -13.27 19.39 -1.23
C LEU A 60 -11.98 18.67 -1.64
N LEU A 61 -11.86 17.39 -1.32
CA LEU A 61 -10.73 16.57 -1.72
C LEU A 61 -10.61 16.45 -3.23
N ASP A 62 -11.73 16.22 -3.94
CA ASP A 62 -11.71 16.16 -5.41
C ASP A 62 -11.17 17.47 -6.01
N LYS A 63 -11.60 18.62 -5.50
CA LYS A 63 -11.09 19.92 -5.94
C LYS A 63 -9.62 20.14 -5.60
N LEU A 64 -9.18 19.72 -4.42
CA LEU A 64 -7.78 19.79 -4.02
C LEU A 64 -6.90 18.90 -4.90
N PHE A 65 -7.36 17.68 -5.25
CA PHE A 65 -6.66 16.80 -6.19
C PHE A 65 -6.57 17.39 -7.59
N GLN A 66 -7.66 18.00 -8.10
CA GLN A 66 -7.65 18.68 -9.40
C GLN A 66 -6.62 19.82 -9.41
N LEU A 67 -6.59 20.67 -8.37
CA LEU A 67 -5.60 21.74 -8.24
C LEU A 67 -4.17 21.22 -8.17
N LYS A 68 -3.93 20.12 -7.44
CA LYS A 68 -2.60 19.50 -7.35
C LYS A 68 -2.16 18.91 -8.68
N SER A 69 -3.07 18.25 -9.41
CA SER A 69 -2.78 17.70 -10.74
C SER A 69 -2.42 18.78 -11.75
N ILE A 70 -3.08 19.93 -11.72
CA ILE A 70 -2.75 21.10 -12.55
C ILE A 70 -1.38 21.67 -12.17
N ALA A 71 -1.07 21.75 -10.88
CA ALA A 71 0.22 22.22 -10.40
C ALA A 71 1.37 21.26 -10.76
N GLN A 72 1.15 19.94 -10.67
CA GLN A 72 2.14 18.91 -11.00
C GLN A 72 2.41 18.80 -12.49
N GLN A 73 1.50 19.20 -13.38
CA GLN A 73 1.79 19.28 -14.82
C GLN A 73 2.90 20.30 -15.13
N ASN A 74 3.21 21.19 -14.20
CA ASN A 74 4.29 22.17 -14.31
C ASN A 74 5.56 21.80 -13.53
N GLU A 75 5.51 20.78 -12.68
CA GLU A 75 6.71 20.25 -12.02
C GLU A 75 7.28 19.12 -12.88
N THR A 76 8.30 19.44 -13.65
CA THR A 76 9.16 18.43 -14.28
C THR A 76 9.66 17.49 -13.19
N ILE A 77 9.26 16.22 -13.24
CA ILE A 77 9.79 15.16 -12.39
C ILE A 77 11.31 15.25 -12.50
N THR A 78 11.96 15.55 -11.38
CA THR A 78 13.40 15.81 -11.41
C THR A 78 14.16 14.59 -11.93
N PRO A 79 15.17 14.75 -12.81
CA PRO A 79 15.95 13.65 -13.38
C PRO A 79 16.58 12.72 -12.34
N LYS A 80 16.74 13.19 -11.10
CA LYS A 80 17.33 12.44 -9.99
C LYS A 80 16.41 11.36 -9.41
N ALA A 81 15.09 11.53 -9.45
CA ALA A 81 14.13 10.48 -9.09
C ALA A 81 14.01 9.42 -10.20
N GLN A 82 14.32 9.78 -11.43
CA GLN A 82 14.29 8.91 -12.60
C GLN A 82 15.46 7.92 -12.65
N SER A 83 16.64 8.32 -12.13
CA SER A 83 17.84 7.48 -12.18
C SER A 83 17.78 6.24 -11.27
N GLY A 84 16.88 6.22 -10.28
CA GLY A 84 16.76 5.10 -9.32
C GLY A 84 16.04 3.86 -9.88
N LEU A 85 15.25 4.01 -10.97
CA LEU A 85 14.51 2.90 -11.58
C LEU A 85 15.21 2.30 -12.79
N ALA A 86 16.16 3.03 -13.39
CA ALA A 86 16.87 2.56 -14.58
C ALA A 86 17.58 1.22 -14.31
N ASN A 87 17.34 0.23 -15.17
CA ASN A 87 17.86 -1.14 -15.07
C ASN A 87 17.38 -1.92 -13.83
N SER A 88 16.42 -1.41 -13.05
CA SER A 88 15.78 -2.20 -11.99
C SER A 88 14.86 -3.24 -12.58
N VAL A 89 14.80 -4.41 -11.95
CA VAL A 89 13.88 -5.50 -12.33
C VAL A 89 12.68 -5.47 -11.38
N ILE A 90 11.51 -5.16 -11.93
CA ILE A 90 10.28 -4.94 -11.16
C ILE A 90 9.21 -5.93 -11.61
N VAL A 91 8.68 -6.70 -10.66
CA VAL A 91 7.57 -7.63 -10.89
C VAL A 91 6.28 -7.02 -10.35
N VAL A 92 5.23 -7.00 -11.18
CA VAL A 92 3.91 -6.44 -10.80
C VAL A 92 2.84 -7.52 -10.93
N PHE A 93 2.31 -7.98 -9.82
CA PHE A 93 1.10 -8.81 -9.80
C PHE A 93 -0.14 -7.91 -9.84
N GLY A 94 -1.03 -8.14 -10.81
CA GLY A 94 -2.18 -7.29 -11.10
C GLY A 94 -1.88 -6.14 -12.06
N GLY A 95 -0.84 -6.27 -12.89
CA GLY A 95 -0.37 -5.22 -13.79
C GLY A 95 -1.18 -5.03 -15.09
N SER A 96 -2.29 -5.76 -15.30
CA SER A 96 -3.04 -5.73 -16.56
C SER A 96 -3.97 -4.51 -16.73
N TYR A 97 -4.35 -3.84 -15.65
CA TYR A 97 -5.20 -2.65 -15.71
C TYR A 97 -5.07 -1.78 -14.43
N GLY A 98 -5.65 -0.57 -14.47
CA GLY A 98 -5.71 0.34 -13.33
C GLY A 98 -4.32 0.68 -12.78
N ILE A 99 -4.21 0.78 -11.47
CA ILE A 99 -2.98 1.18 -10.77
C ILE A 99 -1.79 0.30 -11.15
N GLY A 100 -1.99 -1.02 -11.29
CA GLY A 100 -0.92 -1.94 -11.66
C GLY A 100 -0.36 -1.67 -13.05
N LEU A 101 -1.22 -1.41 -14.03
CA LEU A 101 -0.82 -1.04 -15.39
C LEU A 101 -0.07 0.31 -15.41
N ASP A 102 -0.55 1.28 -14.65
CA ASP A 102 0.13 2.58 -14.55
C ASP A 102 1.54 2.44 -13.96
N ILE A 103 1.70 1.59 -12.93
CA ILE A 103 3.02 1.27 -12.36
C ILE A 103 3.93 0.63 -13.41
N VAL A 104 3.44 -0.36 -14.16
CA VAL A 104 4.20 -1.00 -15.25
C VAL A 104 4.66 0.05 -16.27
N ASN A 105 3.74 0.88 -16.75
CA ASN A 105 4.02 1.90 -17.75
C ASN A 105 5.05 2.93 -17.25
N ILE A 106 4.85 3.45 -16.04
CA ILE A 106 5.74 4.44 -15.44
C ILE A 106 7.15 3.85 -15.24
N CYS A 107 7.25 2.68 -14.62
CA CYS A 107 8.54 2.05 -14.38
C CYS A 107 9.27 1.74 -15.70
N THR A 108 8.56 1.25 -16.73
CA THR A 108 9.12 1.01 -18.05
C THR A 108 9.61 2.31 -18.70
N CYS A 109 8.84 3.40 -18.61
CA CYS A 109 9.25 4.71 -19.13
C CYS A 109 10.54 5.23 -18.45
N TYR A 110 10.78 4.84 -17.21
CA TYR A 110 11.99 5.19 -16.47
C TYR A 110 13.14 4.17 -16.62
N GLY A 111 13.00 3.25 -17.56
CA GLY A 111 14.08 2.32 -17.92
C GLY A 111 14.18 1.08 -17.03
N ALA A 112 13.15 0.76 -16.26
CA ALA A 112 13.07 -0.50 -15.53
C ALA A 112 12.68 -1.67 -16.45
N HIS A 113 13.16 -2.86 -16.14
CA HIS A 113 12.68 -4.12 -16.73
C HIS A 113 11.46 -4.58 -15.95
N THR A 114 10.25 -4.35 -16.48
CA THR A 114 9.00 -4.63 -15.80
C THR A 114 8.36 -5.92 -16.27
N TYR A 115 7.89 -6.74 -15.34
CA TYR A 115 7.19 -8.00 -15.58
C TYR A 115 5.80 -7.94 -14.96
N SER A 116 4.78 -8.00 -15.80
CA SER A 116 3.36 -7.97 -15.39
C SER A 116 2.76 -9.38 -15.36
N PHE A 117 2.12 -9.71 -14.25
CA PHE A 117 1.39 -10.97 -14.08
C PHE A 117 -0.04 -10.72 -13.63
N SER A 118 -0.99 -11.35 -14.30
CA SER A 118 -2.42 -11.27 -13.98
C SER A 118 -3.17 -12.52 -14.45
N ARG A 119 -4.36 -12.72 -13.93
CA ARG A 119 -5.23 -13.81 -14.41
C ARG A 119 -5.67 -13.63 -15.87
N SER A 120 -5.93 -12.39 -16.26
CA SER A 120 -6.48 -12.06 -17.58
C SER A 120 -5.47 -12.17 -18.72
N GLU A 121 -4.19 -11.87 -18.47
CA GLU A 121 -3.18 -11.82 -19.52
C GLU A 121 -2.36 -13.11 -19.62
N ASN A 122 -1.95 -13.67 -18.49
CA ASN A 122 -1.02 -14.80 -18.46
C ASN A 122 -1.44 -15.90 -17.47
N GLY A 123 -2.68 -15.85 -16.97
CA GLY A 123 -3.26 -16.90 -16.14
C GLY A 123 -2.68 -17.01 -14.73
N VAL A 124 -1.88 -16.01 -14.28
CA VAL A 124 -1.28 -16.03 -12.95
C VAL A 124 -2.28 -15.54 -11.92
N ASP A 125 -2.78 -16.46 -11.10
CA ASP A 125 -3.63 -16.17 -9.95
C ASP A 125 -2.77 -16.13 -8.69
N ILE A 126 -2.79 -15.00 -7.96
CA ILE A 126 -1.99 -14.81 -6.74
C ILE A 126 -2.43 -15.70 -5.57
N SER A 127 -3.65 -16.23 -5.59
CA SER A 127 -4.11 -17.23 -4.61
C SER A 127 -3.48 -18.61 -4.83
N ASN A 128 -2.84 -18.83 -5.98
CA ASN A 128 -2.13 -20.08 -6.31
C ASN A 128 -0.61 -19.90 -6.10
N LYS A 129 -0.11 -20.45 -5.01
CA LYS A 129 1.32 -20.42 -4.65
C LYS A 129 2.24 -20.88 -5.77
N LEU A 130 1.88 -21.96 -6.49
CA LEU A 130 2.73 -22.54 -7.52
C LEU A 130 2.88 -21.60 -8.73
N LEU A 131 1.79 -20.89 -9.09
CA LEU A 131 1.83 -19.93 -10.19
C LEU A 131 2.68 -18.70 -9.83
N VAL A 132 2.54 -18.18 -8.59
CA VAL A 132 3.35 -17.07 -8.10
C VAL A 132 4.84 -17.44 -8.05
N ALA A 133 5.16 -18.59 -7.45
CA ALA A 133 6.54 -19.08 -7.36
C ALA A 133 7.17 -19.28 -8.76
N LYS A 134 6.40 -19.86 -9.71
CA LYS A 134 6.84 -20.05 -11.08
C LYS A 134 7.13 -18.72 -11.77
N ALA A 135 6.22 -17.75 -11.67
CA ALA A 135 6.38 -16.42 -12.26
C ALA A 135 7.64 -15.70 -11.77
N LEU A 136 7.87 -15.70 -10.45
CA LEU A 136 9.06 -15.09 -9.84
C LEU A 136 10.35 -15.81 -10.29
N LYS A 137 10.33 -17.14 -10.31
CA LYS A 137 11.47 -17.94 -10.76
C LYS A 137 11.83 -17.65 -12.22
N GLU A 138 10.86 -17.59 -13.13
CA GLU A 138 11.07 -17.27 -14.54
C GLU A 138 11.73 -15.89 -14.72
N VAL A 139 11.29 -14.88 -13.96
CA VAL A 139 11.92 -13.55 -14.01
C VAL A 139 13.35 -13.61 -13.47
N TYR A 140 13.56 -14.28 -12.34
CA TYR A 140 14.89 -14.39 -11.74
C TYR A 140 15.88 -15.17 -12.62
N GLU A 141 15.44 -16.23 -13.26
CA GLU A 141 16.28 -17.02 -14.21
C GLU A 141 16.68 -16.18 -15.43
N LYS A 142 15.82 -15.26 -15.85
CA LYS A 142 16.08 -14.39 -17.01
C LYS A 142 16.97 -13.19 -16.67
N GLU A 143 16.73 -12.54 -15.54
CA GLU A 143 17.37 -11.27 -15.19
C GLU A 143 18.50 -11.41 -14.15
N GLY A 144 18.54 -12.54 -13.45
CA GLY A 144 19.51 -12.80 -12.37
C GLY A 144 19.22 -12.06 -11.07
N ARG A 145 18.19 -11.22 -11.04
CA ARG A 145 17.79 -10.38 -9.88
C ARG A 145 16.32 -9.98 -9.94
N ILE A 146 15.76 -9.63 -8.81
CA ILE A 146 14.47 -8.92 -8.68
C ILE A 146 14.68 -7.81 -7.64
N ASP A 147 14.47 -6.56 -8.02
CA ASP A 147 14.70 -5.41 -7.15
C ASP A 147 13.43 -5.00 -6.38
N ALA A 148 12.26 -5.21 -6.98
CA ALA A 148 10.99 -4.92 -6.35
C ALA A 148 9.89 -5.86 -6.83
N VAL A 149 8.97 -6.17 -5.91
CA VAL A 149 7.72 -6.86 -6.22
C VAL A 149 6.55 -6.01 -5.74
N VAL A 150 5.63 -5.73 -6.64
CA VAL A 150 4.43 -4.95 -6.38
C VAL A 150 3.21 -5.85 -6.53
N ASN A 151 2.31 -5.81 -5.55
CA ASN A 151 1.03 -6.51 -5.64
C ASN A 151 -0.13 -5.52 -5.63
N THR A 152 -0.80 -5.39 -6.77
CA THR A 152 -2.04 -4.63 -6.94
C THR A 152 -3.22 -5.55 -7.29
N ALA A 153 -2.98 -6.87 -7.36
CA ALA A 153 -4.03 -7.82 -7.64
C ALA A 153 -5.00 -7.90 -6.45
N GLY A 154 -6.26 -7.81 -6.75
CA GLY A 154 -7.34 -7.89 -5.78
C GLY A 154 -8.69 -7.98 -6.47
N ILE A 155 -9.72 -8.30 -5.71
CA ILE A 155 -11.12 -8.25 -6.13
C ILE A 155 -11.92 -7.40 -5.15
N LEU A 156 -12.96 -6.76 -5.65
CA LEU A 156 -13.92 -6.01 -4.87
C LEU A 156 -15.32 -6.42 -5.28
N ASP A 157 -16.00 -7.13 -4.41
CA ASP A 157 -17.41 -7.44 -4.55
C ASP A 157 -18.23 -6.24 -4.06
N LYS A 158 -19.20 -5.81 -4.87
CA LYS A 158 -20.02 -4.62 -4.58
C LYS A 158 -21.38 -4.97 -3.97
N GLU A 159 -21.64 -6.26 -3.76
CA GLU A 159 -22.86 -6.73 -3.11
C GLU A 159 -22.85 -6.43 -1.60
N PRO A 160 -23.99 -6.08 -1.00
CA PRO A 160 -24.12 -6.01 0.45
C PRO A 160 -23.76 -7.35 1.07
N LEU A 161 -23.07 -7.35 2.21
CA LEU A 161 -22.59 -8.56 2.88
C LEU A 161 -23.71 -9.60 3.13
N VAL A 162 -24.92 -9.14 3.41
CA VAL A 162 -26.09 -10.01 3.64
C VAL A 162 -26.51 -10.81 2.39
N ASN A 163 -26.13 -10.37 1.21
CA ASN A 163 -26.44 -11.00 -0.08
C ASN A 163 -25.25 -11.81 -0.63
N MET A 164 -24.05 -11.63 -0.07
CA MET A 164 -22.87 -12.36 -0.51
C MET A 164 -22.98 -13.84 -0.13
N SER A 165 -22.62 -14.70 -1.08
CA SER A 165 -22.43 -16.12 -0.74
C SER A 165 -21.15 -16.30 0.08
N TYR A 166 -21.10 -17.35 0.91
CA TYR A 166 -19.84 -17.68 1.59
C TYR A 166 -18.70 -18.00 0.62
N GLU A 167 -19.01 -18.50 -0.57
CA GLU A 167 -18.04 -18.75 -1.63
C GLU A 167 -17.38 -17.45 -2.10
N ASP A 168 -18.16 -16.38 -2.30
CA ASP A 168 -17.62 -15.06 -2.67
C ASP A 168 -16.79 -14.46 -1.53
N VAL A 169 -17.22 -14.62 -0.27
CA VAL A 169 -16.46 -14.21 0.90
C VAL A 169 -15.11 -14.95 0.97
N TYR A 170 -15.10 -16.27 0.81
CA TYR A 170 -13.86 -17.06 0.78
C TYR A 170 -12.95 -16.67 -0.37
N LYS A 171 -13.51 -16.44 -1.55
CA LYS A 171 -12.76 -15.98 -2.71
C LYS A 171 -12.11 -14.63 -2.46
N SER A 172 -12.84 -13.69 -1.85
CA SER A 172 -12.32 -12.38 -1.48
C SER A 172 -11.16 -12.48 -0.48
N ILE A 173 -11.31 -13.32 0.56
CA ILE A 173 -10.24 -13.59 1.54
C ILE A 173 -9.03 -14.24 0.86
N ASN A 174 -9.27 -15.24 0.03
CA ASN A 174 -8.19 -15.97 -0.65
C ASN A 174 -7.38 -15.07 -1.57
N ILE A 175 -8.01 -14.17 -2.32
CA ILE A 175 -7.30 -13.28 -3.24
C ILE A 175 -6.70 -12.09 -2.47
N ASN A 176 -7.52 -11.34 -1.72
CA ASN A 176 -7.09 -10.07 -1.15
C ASN A 176 -6.15 -10.24 0.07
N TYR A 177 -6.30 -11.32 0.84
CA TYR A 177 -5.46 -11.57 2.01
C TYR A 177 -4.41 -12.65 1.74
N LEU A 178 -4.82 -13.90 1.49
CA LEU A 178 -3.86 -15.00 1.30
C LEU A 178 -2.99 -14.78 0.05
N GLY A 179 -3.55 -14.24 -1.03
CA GLY A 179 -2.78 -13.90 -2.23
C GLY A 179 -1.66 -12.90 -1.93
N ALA A 180 -1.93 -11.85 -1.15
CA ALA A 180 -0.90 -10.90 -0.73
C ALA A 180 0.18 -11.56 0.13
N VAL A 181 -0.22 -12.44 1.07
CA VAL A 181 0.73 -13.23 1.89
C VAL A 181 1.58 -14.16 1.02
N ILE A 182 0.97 -14.83 0.04
CA ILE A 182 1.68 -15.72 -0.89
C ILE A 182 2.71 -14.93 -1.69
N VAL A 183 2.30 -13.80 -2.31
CA VAL A 183 3.22 -12.94 -3.07
C VAL A 183 4.40 -12.51 -2.20
N ALA A 184 4.15 -11.98 -1.01
CA ALA A 184 5.20 -11.53 -0.10
C ALA A 184 6.15 -12.67 0.29
N LYS A 185 5.60 -13.84 0.64
CA LYS A 185 6.39 -14.98 1.08
C LYS A 185 7.23 -15.61 -0.02
N GLU A 186 6.65 -15.77 -1.21
CA GLU A 186 7.37 -16.36 -2.36
C GLU A 186 8.38 -15.38 -2.96
N SER A 187 8.20 -14.07 -2.79
CA SER A 187 9.14 -13.04 -3.24
C SER A 187 10.37 -12.92 -2.36
N TYR A 188 10.25 -13.23 -1.07
CA TYR A 188 11.30 -13.03 -0.08
C TYR A 188 12.69 -13.57 -0.47
N PRO A 189 12.82 -14.81 -1.04
CA PRO A 189 14.14 -15.36 -1.41
C PRO A 189 14.86 -14.58 -2.52
N TYR A 190 14.12 -13.79 -3.30
CA TYR A 190 14.63 -13.05 -4.46
C TYR A 190 14.96 -11.58 -4.16
N LEU A 191 14.48 -11.07 -3.02
CA LEU A 191 14.61 -9.67 -2.59
C LEU A 191 15.72 -9.44 -1.54
N GLN A 192 16.58 -10.43 -1.34
CA GLN A 192 17.71 -10.37 -0.37
C GLN A 192 18.99 -9.85 -1.02
#